data_4b8ea865559b9b1d2adc10dd22d086d4
#
_entry.id   4b8ea865559b9b1d2adc10dd22d086d4
#
_cell.length_a   1.000
_cell.length_b   1.000
_cell.length_c   1.000
_cell.angle_alpha   90.00
_cell.angle_beta   90.00
_cell.angle_gamma   90.00
#
_symmetry.space_group_name_H-M   'P 1'
#
loop_
_entity.id
_entity.type
_entity.pdbx_description
1 polymer ?
#
loop_
_entity_poly.entity_id
_entity_poly.type
_entity_poly.pdbx_seq_one_letter_code
_entity_poly.pdbx_strand_id
1 'polypeptide(L)'
;GNPKMREARTLVSWVIALFLAAMLVWIAVDTLAPAAGTKNHLFPLFADTSGIAYFEPTGRLVFGALEVLIALLVLIPVTRRVGAVLGFLLLGALAALVGQLMMLQIEIPVDVVGEGGAVTTSSSDPGALFYLVVGLVVASLVLIFVHPGSGGDGGNEYYAK
;
A
#
# COMPACT_ATOMS: atom_id res chain seq x y z
N GLY A 1 -4.30 31.85 1.59
CA GLY A 1 -4.46 31.10 0.36
C GLY A 1 -5.83 31.23 -0.27
N ASN A 2 -5.91 31.00 -1.53
CA ASN A 2 -7.18 31.02 -2.27
C ASN A 2 -8.11 29.90 -1.77
N PRO A 3 -9.36 30.19 -1.33
CA PRO A 3 -10.30 29.17 -0.86
C PRO A 3 -10.56 28.06 -1.87
N LYS A 4 -10.65 28.40 -3.14
CA LYS A 4 -10.89 27.42 -4.24
C LYS A 4 -9.73 26.44 -4.39
N MET A 5 -8.50 26.90 -4.22
CA MET A 5 -7.32 26.02 -4.25
C MET A 5 -7.29 25.09 -3.06
N ARG A 6 -7.70 25.57 -1.88
CA ARG A 6 -7.77 24.74 -0.68
C ARG A 6 -8.83 23.65 -0.80
N GLU A 7 -10.01 24.01 -1.35
CA GLU A 7 -11.08 23.04 -1.62
C GLU A 7 -10.64 22.00 -2.65
N ALA A 8 -9.97 22.42 -3.72
CA ALA A 8 -9.45 21.51 -4.73
C ALA A 8 -8.42 20.54 -4.14
N ARG A 9 -7.51 21.03 -3.31
CA ARG A 9 -6.52 20.18 -2.61
C ARG A 9 -7.19 19.20 -1.67
N THR A 10 -8.20 19.62 -0.93
CA THR A 10 -8.97 18.75 -0.04
C THR A 10 -9.67 17.64 -0.83
N LEU A 11 -10.29 18.00 -1.95
CA LEU A 11 -10.95 17.01 -2.81
C LEU A 11 -9.95 15.99 -3.38
N VAL A 12 -8.84 16.47 -3.92
CA VAL A 12 -7.77 15.60 -4.44
C VAL A 12 -7.21 14.69 -3.34
N SER A 13 -6.98 15.23 -2.15
CA SER A 13 -6.54 14.47 -0.98
C SER A 13 -7.51 13.32 -0.66
N TRP A 14 -8.83 13.59 -0.66
CA TRP A 14 -9.82 12.55 -0.42
C TRP A 14 -9.85 11.48 -1.51
N VAL A 15 -9.79 11.88 -2.76
CA VAL A 15 -9.79 10.93 -3.90
C VAL A 15 -8.60 10.00 -3.81
N ILE A 16 -7.40 10.55 -3.61
CA ILE A 16 -6.18 9.74 -3.50
C ILE A 16 -6.22 8.87 -2.25
N ALA A 17 -6.68 9.41 -1.12
CA ALA A 17 -6.78 8.67 0.13
C ALA A 17 -7.72 7.47 0.03
N LEU A 18 -8.90 7.65 -0.56
CA LEU A 18 -9.86 6.56 -0.76
C LEU A 18 -9.30 5.49 -1.70
N PHE A 19 -8.68 5.90 -2.79
CA PHE A 19 -8.04 4.97 -3.73
C PHE A 19 -6.91 4.19 -3.05
N LEU A 20 -6.01 4.88 -2.38
CA LEU A 20 -4.87 4.25 -1.70
C LEU A 20 -5.33 3.29 -0.61
N ALA A 21 -6.29 3.71 0.23
CA ALA A 21 -6.83 2.87 1.29
C ALA A 21 -7.53 1.63 0.72
N ALA A 22 -8.32 1.78 -0.34
CA ALA A 22 -9.00 0.65 -0.99
C ALA A 22 -7.98 -0.35 -1.54
N MET A 23 -6.92 0.13 -2.20
CA MET A 23 -5.87 -0.73 -2.74
C MET A 23 -5.07 -1.43 -1.64
N LEU A 24 -4.75 -0.74 -0.56
CA LEU A 24 -4.07 -1.34 0.59
C LEU A 24 -4.91 -2.44 1.24
N VAL A 25 -6.20 -2.22 1.43
CA VAL A 25 -7.11 -3.23 1.98
C VAL A 25 -7.21 -4.42 1.03
N TRP A 26 -7.32 -4.18 -0.28
CA TRP A 26 -7.38 -5.24 -1.27
C TRP A 26 -6.13 -6.13 -1.23
N ILE A 27 -4.96 -5.53 -1.17
CA ILE A 27 -3.68 -6.25 -1.05
C ILE A 27 -3.61 -6.98 0.31
N ALA A 28 -4.03 -6.32 1.39
CA ALA A 28 -4.00 -6.88 2.74
C ALA A 28 -4.89 -8.13 2.89
N VAL A 29 -6.05 -8.13 2.26
CA VAL A 29 -6.95 -9.30 2.29
C VAL A 29 -6.28 -10.54 1.70
N ASP A 30 -5.66 -10.41 0.55
CA ASP A 30 -4.92 -11.52 -0.06
C ASP A 30 -3.70 -11.94 0.77
N THR A 31 -3.03 -10.98 1.38
CA THR A 31 -1.84 -11.21 2.21
C THR A 31 -2.18 -11.90 3.52
N LEU A 32 -3.25 -11.48 4.20
CA LEU A 32 -3.63 -11.99 5.53
C LEU A 32 -4.56 -13.20 5.45
N ALA A 33 -5.51 -13.17 4.54
CA ALA A 33 -6.59 -14.16 4.46
C ALA A 33 -6.88 -14.50 3.00
N PRO A 34 -5.98 -15.21 2.32
CA PRO A 34 -6.24 -15.65 0.96
C PRO A 34 -7.50 -16.50 0.91
N ALA A 35 -8.18 -16.51 -0.24
CA ALA A 35 -9.42 -17.27 -0.43
C ALA A 35 -9.22 -18.75 -0.08
N ALA A 36 -10.30 -19.41 0.37
CA ALA A 36 -10.25 -20.80 0.82
C ALA A 36 -9.63 -21.71 -0.25
N GLY A 37 -8.65 -22.51 0.14
CA GLY A 37 -7.90 -23.39 -0.75
C GLY A 37 -6.77 -22.73 -1.51
N THR A 38 -6.62 -21.42 -1.43
CA THR A 38 -5.53 -20.67 -2.06
C THR A 38 -4.45 -20.31 -1.05
N LYS A 39 -3.25 -19.97 -1.55
CA LYS A 39 -2.12 -19.52 -0.75
C LYS A 39 -1.54 -18.25 -1.36
N ASN A 40 -0.98 -17.39 -0.50
CA ASN A 40 -0.13 -16.31 -0.94
C ASN A 40 1.27 -16.88 -1.25
N HIS A 41 1.69 -16.79 -2.50
CA HIS A 41 2.99 -17.32 -2.92
C HIS A 41 4.10 -16.25 -2.96
N LEU A 42 3.75 -14.98 -2.77
CA LEU A 42 4.69 -13.88 -2.89
C LEU A 42 5.71 -13.86 -1.75
N PHE A 43 5.25 -13.95 -0.50
CA PHE A 43 6.13 -13.91 0.65
C PHE A 43 7.05 -15.13 0.78
N PRO A 44 6.62 -16.35 0.45
CA PRO A 44 7.56 -17.47 0.32
C PRO A 44 8.67 -17.20 -0.70
N LEU A 45 8.38 -16.55 -1.82
CA LEU A 45 9.42 -16.14 -2.78
C LEU A 45 10.37 -15.11 -2.19
N PHE A 46 9.88 -14.17 -1.39
CA PHE A 46 10.74 -13.22 -0.69
C PHE A 46 11.70 -13.93 0.28
N ALA A 47 11.19 -14.92 1.00
CA ALA A 47 12.01 -15.74 1.89
C ALA A 47 13.10 -16.48 1.11
N ASP A 48 12.75 -17.10 -0.01
CA ASP A 48 13.67 -17.87 -0.83
C ASP A 48 14.74 -16.99 -1.50
N THR A 49 14.33 -15.83 -2.04
CA THR A 49 15.25 -14.94 -2.77
C THR A 49 16.15 -14.12 -1.85
N SER A 50 15.67 -13.75 -0.66
CA SER A 50 16.44 -12.96 0.31
C SER A 50 17.25 -13.80 1.28
N GLY A 51 16.89 -15.08 1.45
CA GLY A 51 17.43 -15.94 2.50
C GLY A 51 16.90 -15.64 3.91
N ILE A 52 15.90 -14.76 4.03
CA ILE A 52 15.31 -14.39 5.32
C ILE A 52 14.03 -15.20 5.54
N ALA A 53 14.15 -16.24 6.37
CA ALA A 53 13.06 -17.19 6.64
C ALA A 53 11.85 -16.52 7.32
N TYR A 54 12.04 -15.38 7.99
CA TYR A 54 10.98 -14.67 8.67
C TYR A 54 9.92 -14.04 7.74
N PHE A 55 10.19 -13.94 6.44
CA PHE A 55 9.18 -13.42 5.49
C PHE A 55 7.92 -14.28 5.44
N GLU A 56 8.02 -15.60 5.68
CA GLU A 56 6.85 -16.48 5.71
C GLU A 56 6.89 -17.36 6.96
N PRO A 57 5.87 -17.33 7.82
CA PRO A 57 4.65 -16.53 7.74
C PRO A 57 4.73 -15.14 8.41
N THR A 58 5.73 -14.87 9.22
CA THR A 58 5.79 -13.69 10.10
C THR A 58 5.80 -12.40 9.32
N GLY A 59 6.67 -12.27 8.32
CA GLY A 59 6.76 -11.07 7.49
C GLY A 59 5.46 -10.80 6.74
N ARG A 60 4.84 -11.83 6.19
CA ARG A 60 3.55 -11.73 5.51
C ARG A 60 2.46 -11.16 6.44
N LEU A 61 2.36 -11.69 7.64
CA LEU A 61 1.36 -11.22 8.62
C LEU A 61 1.64 -9.79 9.07
N VAL A 62 2.90 -9.44 9.28
CA VAL A 62 3.30 -8.07 9.66
C VAL A 62 2.99 -7.08 8.53
N PHE A 63 3.36 -7.40 7.30
CA PHE A 63 3.06 -6.54 6.14
C PHE A 63 1.56 -6.31 5.97
N GLY A 64 0.77 -7.38 6.03
CA GLY A 64 -0.68 -7.29 5.91
C GLY A 64 -1.32 -6.47 7.03
N ALA A 65 -0.88 -6.66 8.28
CA ALA A 65 -1.36 -5.87 9.41
C ALA A 65 -1.00 -4.38 9.25
N LEU A 66 0.21 -4.07 8.81
CA LEU A 66 0.64 -2.69 8.55
C LEU A 66 -0.14 -2.06 7.40
N GLU A 67 -0.44 -2.81 6.35
CA GLU A 67 -1.27 -2.32 5.24
C GLU A 67 -2.66 -1.89 5.72
N VAL A 68 -3.31 -2.67 6.57
CA VAL A 68 -4.61 -2.33 7.17
C VAL A 68 -4.48 -1.10 8.06
N LEU A 69 -3.47 -1.04 8.92
CA LEU A 69 -3.23 0.10 9.80
C LEU A 69 -3.01 1.39 8.99
N ILE A 70 -2.19 1.32 7.96
CA ILE A 70 -1.91 2.46 7.07
C ILE A 70 -3.19 2.91 6.34
N ALA A 71 -4.01 1.96 5.87
CA ALA A 71 -5.29 2.28 5.25
C ALA A 71 -6.19 3.07 6.20
N LEU A 72 -6.28 2.66 7.47
CA LEU A 72 -7.05 3.38 8.49
C LEU A 72 -6.49 4.77 8.75
N LEU A 73 -5.17 4.91 8.88
CA LEU A 73 -4.52 6.21 9.11
C LEU A 73 -4.74 7.16 7.93
N VAL A 74 -4.72 6.65 6.72
CA VAL A 74 -4.94 7.42 5.49
C VAL A 74 -6.39 7.89 5.39
N LEU A 75 -7.36 7.09 5.82
CA LEU A 75 -8.77 7.46 5.79
C LEU A 75 -9.12 8.58 6.78
N ILE A 76 -8.42 8.67 7.89
CA ILE A 76 -8.65 9.70 8.90
C ILE A 76 -7.85 10.97 8.54
N PRO A 77 -8.51 12.12 8.29
CA PRO A 77 -7.82 13.33 7.82
C PRO A 77 -6.69 13.80 8.73
N VAL A 78 -6.85 13.68 10.04
CA VAL A 78 -5.84 14.11 11.03
C VAL A 78 -4.55 13.28 10.93
N THR A 79 -4.67 11.98 10.68
CA THR A 79 -3.54 11.05 10.60
C THR A 79 -3.11 10.73 9.17
N ARG A 80 -3.79 11.30 8.19
CA ARG A 80 -3.59 10.98 6.75
C ARG A 80 -2.16 11.15 6.29
N ARG A 81 -1.51 12.24 6.68
CA ARG A 81 -0.12 12.49 6.29
C ARG A 81 0.83 11.45 6.88
N VAL A 82 0.64 11.10 8.15
CA VAL A 82 1.42 10.04 8.81
C VAL A 82 1.19 8.70 8.10
N GLY A 83 -0.06 8.37 7.80
CA GLY A 83 -0.42 7.18 7.03
C GLY A 83 0.23 7.16 5.65
N ALA A 84 0.26 8.30 4.96
CA ALA A 84 0.89 8.41 3.64
C ALA A 84 2.41 8.22 3.70
N VAL A 85 3.08 8.74 4.73
CA VAL A 85 4.52 8.52 4.95
C VAL A 85 4.81 7.05 5.22
N LEU A 86 4.05 6.44 6.12
CA LEU A 86 4.21 5.01 6.42
C LEU A 86 3.89 4.14 5.19
N GLY A 87 2.88 4.51 4.43
CA GLY A 87 2.53 3.85 3.17
C GLY A 87 3.64 3.95 2.13
N PHE A 88 4.24 5.12 2.00
CA PHE A 88 5.40 5.34 1.13
C PHE A 88 6.56 4.40 1.51
N LEU A 89 6.87 4.28 2.79
CA LEU A 89 7.96 3.42 3.28
C LEU A 89 7.62 1.93 3.09
N LEU A 90 6.44 1.50 3.47
CA LEU A 90 6.02 0.09 3.37
C LEU A 90 5.91 -0.37 1.92
N LEU A 91 5.22 0.42 1.09
CA LEU A 91 5.05 0.12 -0.34
C LEU A 91 6.37 0.24 -1.10
N GLY A 92 7.24 1.17 -0.67
CA GLY A 92 8.60 1.27 -1.20
C GLY A 92 9.42 0.01 -0.93
N ALA A 93 9.34 -0.53 0.29
CA ALA A 93 9.97 -1.79 0.64
C ALA A 93 9.40 -2.95 -0.19
N LEU A 94 8.07 -3.01 -0.33
CA LEU A 94 7.40 -4.01 -1.15
C LEU A 94 7.82 -3.90 -2.62
N ALA A 95 7.89 -2.68 -3.16
CA ALA A 95 8.37 -2.43 -4.52
C ALA A 95 9.80 -2.93 -4.72
N ALA A 96 10.68 -2.72 -3.74
CA ALA A 96 12.05 -3.22 -3.81
C ALA A 96 12.11 -4.75 -3.85
N LEU A 97 11.29 -5.42 -3.02
CA LEU A 97 11.23 -6.88 -2.98
C LEU A 97 10.68 -7.46 -4.30
N VAL A 98 9.60 -6.88 -4.81
CA VAL A 98 9.02 -7.31 -6.11
C VAL A 98 9.95 -6.96 -7.27
N GLY A 99 10.61 -5.80 -7.19
CA GLY A 99 11.61 -5.39 -8.19
C GLY A 99 12.78 -6.37 -8.28
N GLN A 100 13.20 -6.95 -7.17
CA GLN A 100 14.21 -8.01 -7.16
C GLN A 100 13.71 -9.25 -7.91
N LEU A 101 12.45 -9.68 -7.70
CA LEU A 101 11.86 -10.79 -8.45
C LEU A 101 11.83 -10.49 -9.95
N MET A 102 11.48 -9.25 -10.32
CA MET A 102 11.46 -8.81 -11.71
C MET A 102 12.84 -8.87 -12.34
N MET A 103 13.88 -8.42 -11.64
CA MET A 103 15.26 -8.46 -12.12
C MET A 103 15.79 -9.89 -12.28
N LEU A 104 15.38 -10.78 -11.39
CA LEU A 104 15.75 -12.20 -11.45
C LEU A 104 14.86 -13.01 -12.41
N GLN A 105 13.87 -12.38 -13.03
CA GLN A 105 12.90 -13.00 -13.95
C GLN A 105 12.17 -14.20 -13.31
N ILE A 106 11.81 -14.06 -12.03
CA ILE A 106 11.08 -15.08 -11.28
C ILE A 106 9.58 -14.77 -11.39
N GLU A 107 8.82 -15.66 -12.01
CA GLU A 107 7.37 -15.54 -12.09
C GLU A 107 6.74 -15.82 -10.71
N ILE A 108 5.64 -15.13 -10.44
CA ILE A 108 4.89 -15.27 -9.18
C ILE A 108 3.75 -16.25 -9.41
N PRO A 109 3.71 -17.40 -8.70
CA PRO A 109 2.55 -18.29 -8.74
C PRO A 109 1.30 -17.60 -8.17
N VAL A 110 0.18 -17.73 -8.85
CA VAL A 110 -1.11 -17.20 -8.43
C VAL A 110 -2.15 -18.30 -8.44
N ASP A 111 -2.80 -18.53 -7.31
CA ASP A 111 -3.88 -19.49 -7.18
C ASP A 111 -5.19 -18.82 -7.56
N VAL A 112 -5.94 -19.48 -8.44
CA VAL A 112 -7.25 -19.02 -8.89
C VAL A 112 -8.29 -20.09 -8.60
N VAL A 113 -9.39 -19.69 -7.97
CA VAL A 113 -10.52 -20.57 -7.71
C VAL A 113 -11.45 -20.53 -8.92
N GLY A 114 -11.59 -21.68 -9.58
CA GLY A 114 -12.51 -21.85 -10.70
C GLY A 114 -13.91 -22.29 -10.27
N GLU A 115 -14.75 -22.57 -11.24
CA GLU A 115 -16.08 -23.11 -11.01
C GLU A 115 -16.01 -24.44 -10.24
N GLY A 116 -16.90 -24.60 -9.26
CA GLY A 116 -16.93 -25.81 -8.43
C GLY A 116 -15.85 -25.85 -7.33
N GLY A 117 -15.12 -24.75 -7.10
CA GLY A 117 -14.11 -24.66 -6.04
C GLY A 117 -12.76 -25.28 -6.41
N ALA A 118 -12.54 -25.66 -7.66
CA ALA A 118 -11.25 -26.17 -8.12
C ALA A 118 -10.21 -25.06 -8.12
N VAL A 119 -9.06 -25.30 -7.48
CA VAL A 119 -7.95 -24.35 -7.44
C VAL A 119 -6.94 -24.71 -8.52
N THR A 120 -6.63 -23.74 -9.38
CA THR A 120 -5.57 -23.85 -10.39
C THR A 120 -4.50 -22.82 -10.10
N THR A 121 -3.22 -23.19 -10.27
CA THR A 121 -2.09 -22.29 -10.10
C THR A 121 -1.61 -21.84 -11.47
N SER A 122 -1.60 -20.53 -11.68
CA SER A 122 -1.03 -19.90 -12.87
C SER A 122 0.20 -19.08 -12.50
N SER A 123 0.93 -18.63 -13.50
CA SER A 123 2.11 -17.76 -13.29
C SER A 123 1.78 -16.34 -13.70
N SER A 124 2.23 -15.38 -12.90
CA SER A 124 2.09 -13.95 -13.15
C SER A 124 3.45 -13.30 -13.32
N ASP A 125 3.54 -12.36 -14.26
CA ASP A 125 4.74 -11.56 -14.45
C ASP A 125 4.95 -10.62 -13.24
N PRO A 126 6.12 -10.65 -12.57
CA PRO A 126 6.41 -9.76 -11.46
C PRO A 126 6.41 -8.29 -11.87
N GLY A 127 6.65 -7.97 -13.14
CA GLY A 127 6.62 -6.60 -13.64
C GLY A 127 5.27 -5.93 -13.47
N ALA A 128 4.17 -6.65 -13.71
CA ALA A 128 2.82 -6.09 -13.52
C ALA A 128 2.58 -5.68 -12.07
N LEU A 129 2.95 -6.52 -11.12
CA LEU A 129 2.84 -6.20 -9.70
C LEU A 129 3.79 -5.07 -9.30
N PHE A 130 5.01 -5.08 -9.80
CA PHE A 130 5.99 -4.03 -9.54
C PHE A 130 5.47 -2.65 -9.93
N TYR A 131 4.94 -2.50 -11.15
CA TYR A 131 4.41 -1.22 -11.60
C TYR A 131 3.16 -0.79 -10.82
N LEU A 132 2.31 -1.73 -10.43
CA LEU A 132 1.18 -1.44 -9.56
C LEU A 132 1.65 -0.87 -8.21
N VAL A 133 2.60 -1.52 -7.57
CA VAL A 133 3.14 -1.09 -6.26
C VAL A 133 3.86 0.25 -6.39
N VAL A 134 4.64 0.46 -7.44
CA VAL A 134 5.28 1.76 -7.72
C VAL A 134 4.22 2.86 -7.89
N GLY A 135 3.12 2.58 -8.58
CA GLY A 135 2.00 3.51 -8.70
C GLY A 135 1.42 3.90 -7.33
N LEU A 136 1.30 2.93 -6.42
CA LEU A 136 0.84 3.19 -5.05
C LEU A 136 1.87 3.98 -4.22
N VAL A 137 3.16 3.74 -4.44
CA VAL A 137 4.23 4.56 -3.83
C VAL A 137 4.11 6.01 -4.28
N VAL A 138 3.91 6.24 -5.57
CA VAL A 138 3.70 7.58 -6.12
C VAL A 138 2.45 8.22 -5.54
N ALA A 139 1.34 7.48 -5.45
CA ALA A 139 0.11 7.98 -4.84
C ALA A 139 0.32 8.41 -3.38
N SER A 140 1.06 7.61 -2.61
CA SER A 140 1.42 7.94 -1.22
C SER A 140 2.25 9.21 -1.16
N LEU A 141 3.24 9.35 -2.03
CA LEU A 141 4.11 10.53 -2.11
C LEU A 141 3.30 11.79 -2.46
N VAL A 142 2.44 11.70 -3.45
CA VAL A 142 1.55 12.81 -3.84
C VAL A 142 0.64 13.20 -2.66
N LEU A 143 0.08 12.24 -1.96
CA LEU A 143 -0.81 12.48 -0.82
C LEU A 143 -0.08 13.23 0.32
N ILE A 144 1.18 12.94 0.57
CA ILE A 144 1.99 13.65 1.58
C ILE A 144 1.99 15.17 1.30
N PHE A 145 2.16 15.56 0.04
CA PHE A 145 2.28 16.95 -0.36
C PHE A 145 0.95 17.65 -0.64
N VAL A 146 -0.05 16.90 -1.12
CA VAL A 146 -1.35 17.48 -1.51
C VAL A 146 -2.27 17.65 -0.31
N HIS A 147 -2.18 16.77 0.70
CA HIS A 147 -3.05 16.88 1.86
C HIS A 147 -2.81 18.20 2.59
N PRO A 148 -3.85 19.06 2.78
CA PRO A 148 -3.70 20.29 3.52
C PRO A 148 -3.36 20.00 4.98
N GLY A 149 -2.28 20.59 5.46
CA GLY A 149 -1.85 20.43 6.85
C GLY A 149 -2.90 20.98 7.82
N SER A 150 -3.07 20.29 8.94
CA SER A 150 -4.02 20.68 10.00
C SER A 150 -3.49 21.77 10.96
N GLY A 151 -2.38 22.44 10.64
CA GLY A 151 -1.70 23.23 11.63
C GLY A 151 -1.09 24.54 11.17
N GLY A 152 -1.66 25.25 10.20
CA GLY A 152 -0.96 26.39 9.64
C GLY A 152 -1.30 27.77 10.17
N ASP A 153 -2.53 28.09 10.48
CA ASP A 153 -2.97 29.48 10.59
C ASP A 153 -3.46 29.93 11.97
N GLY A 154 -3.37 29.08 12.98
CA GLY A 154 -3.87 29.42 14.32
C GLY A 154 -2.84 30.10 15.27
N GLY A 155 -1.60 30.25 14.85
CA GLY A 155 -0.51 30.61 15.77
C GLY A 155 -0.16 32.09 15.89
N ASN A 156 -0.59 32.93 14.97
CA ASN A 156 -0.07 34.31 14.88
C ASN A 156 -1.02 35.43 15.24
N GLU A 157 -2.23 35.15 15.67
CA GLU A 157 -3.18 36.22 16.04
C GLU A 157 -3.07 36.70 17.50
N TYR A 158 -2.28 36.02 18.32
CA TYR A 158 -2.18 36.38 19.73
C TYR A 158 -1.11 37.42 20.08
N TYR A 159 -0.30 37.87 19.12
CA TYR A 159 0.77 38.82 19.40
C TYR A 159 0.57 40.21 18.77
N ALA A 160 -0.61 40.51 18.27
CA ALA A 160 -0.92 41.83 17.72
C ALA A 160 -1.82 42.66 18.64
N LYS A 161 -1.40 42.90 19.90
CA LYS A 161 -1.98 43.93 20.76
C LYS A 161 -0.87 44.65 21.52
#